data_f3371df78b217ae06fc5447afc570e2e
#
_entry.id   f3371df78b217ae06fc5447afc570e2e
#
_cell.length_a   1.000
_cell.length_b   1.000
_cell.length_c   1.000
_cell.angle_alpha   90.00
_cell.angle_beta   90.00
_cell.angle_gamma   90.00
#
_symmetry.space_group_name_H-M   'P 1'
#
loop_
_entity.id
_entity.type
_entity.pdbx_description
1 polymer ?
#
loop_
_entity_poly.entity_id
_entity_poly.type
_entity_poly.pdbx_seq_one_letter_code
_entity_poly.pdbx_strand_id
1 'polypeptide(L)'
;MDRVNQIWNHPLYQNELNKLQLLETDREFCRHTPEHFLDVARLAYIRALEENAPVSKELIYCTALLHDIGRARQYEDGTPHDEAGAAIAGQILNELGFSMEEMEAIIAAIRGHRAQTDPTVLGKLLYTADKSSRNCFPVKQSRNVTGLLAKKKYDDPILGGFP
;
A
#
# COMPACT_ATOMS: atom_id res chain seq x y z
N MET A 1 -8.82 -7.70 -14.74
CA MET A 1 -8.89 -7.09 -13.38
C MET A 1 -9.87 -7.83 -12.46
N ASP A 2 -10.24 -9.05 -12.82
CA ASP A 2 -11.26 -9.82 -12.06
C ASP A 2 -10.78 -10.16 -10.65
N ARG A 3 -9.52 -10.55 -10.48
CA ARG A 3 -8.94 -10.86 -9.17
C ARG A 3 -8.87 -9.65 -8.22
N VAL A 4 -8.71 -8.43 -8.76
CA VAL A 4 -8.78 -7.20 -7.96
C VAL A 4 -10.19 -7.03 -7.38
N ASN A 5 -11.23 -7.27 -8.18
CA ASN A 5 -12.61 -7.23 -7.72
C ASN A 5 -12.91 -8.35 -6.73
N GLN A 6 -12.32 -9.53 -6.91
CA GLN A 6 -12.47 -10.65 -5.98
C GLN A 6 -11.84 -10.32 -4.62
N ILE A 7 -10.64 -9.73 -4.58
CA ILE A 7 -10.01 -9.24 -3.33
C ILE A 7 -10.89 -8.18 -2.69
N TRP A 8 -11.35 -7.19 -3.46
CA TRP A 8 -12.22 -6.13 -2.94
C TRP A 8 -13.48 -6.67 -2.27
N ASN A 9 -14.15 -7.65 -2.91
CA ASN A 9 -15.37 -8.23 -2.40
C ASN A 9 -15.15 -9.38 -1.39
N HIS A 10 -13.91 -9.71 -1.07
CA HIS A 10 -13.60 -10.79 -0.15
C HIS A 10 -14.06 -10.45 1.28
N PRO A 11 -14.80 -11.33 1.98
CA PRO A 11 -15.35 -11.03 3.29
C PRO A 11 -14.29 -10.61 4.32
N LEU A 12 -13.14 -11.29 4.35
CA LEU A 12 -12.03 -10.95 5.25
C LEU A 12 -11.47 -9.56 4.93
N TYR A 13 -11.28 -9.23 3.64
CA TYR A 13 -10.80 -7.91 3.22
C TYR A 13 -11.74 -6.81 3.67
N GLN A 14 -13.05 -6.96 3.40
CA GLN A 14 -14.06 -5.97 3.79
C GLN A 14 -14.17 -5.81 5.31
N ASN A 15 -14.05 -6.90 6.06
CA ASN A 15 -14.06 -6.85 7.53
C ASN A 15 -12.88 -6.03 8.07
N GLU A 16 -11.66 -6.31 7.62
CA GLU A 16 -10.47 -5.60 8.10
C GLU A 16 -10.46 -4.14 7.61
N LEU A 17 -10.93 -3.87 6.39
CA LEU A 17 -11.08 -2.51 5.87
C LEU A 17 -12.08 -1.68 6.70
N ASN A 18 -13.24 -2.25 7.02
CA ASN A 18 -14.26 -1.57 7.84
C ASN A 18 -13.74 -1.26 9.24
N LYS A 19 -13.03 -2.18 9.88
CA LYS A 19 -12.37 -1.94 11.16
C LYS A 19 -11.36 -0.79 11.06
N LEU A 20 -10.52 -0.82 10.02
CA LEU A 20 -9.51 0.22 9.79
C LEU A 20 -10.15 1.60 9.66
N GLN A 21 -11.22 1.71 8.87
CA GLN A 21 -11.93 2.97 8.69
C GLN A 21 -12.55 3.49 9.99
N LEU A 22 -13.12 2.59 10.81
CA LEU A 22 -13.66 2.96 12.13
C LEU A 22 -12.56 3.46 13.08
N LEU A 23 -11.43 2.76 13.13
CA LEU A 23 -10.29 3.11 13.99
C LEU A 23 -9.59 4.41 13.57
N GLU A 24 -9.73 4.81 12.31
CA GLU A 24 -9.17 6.06 11.78
C GLU A 24 -10.18 7.19 11.61
N THR A 25 -11.40 7.07 12.17
CA THR A 25 -12.46 8.08 12.03
C THR A 25 -11.98 9.47 12.48
N ASP A 26 -11.28 9.54 13.61
CA ASP A 26 -10.78 10.80 14.20
C ASP A 26 -9.36 11.15 13.71
N ARG A 27 -8.79 10.36 12.81
CA ARG A 27 -7.46 10.64 12.28
C ARG A 27 -7.53 11.77 11.25
N GLU A 28 -6.84 12.86 11.52
CA GLU A 28 -6.90 14.07 10.70
C GLU A 28 -6.14 13.92 9.37
N PHE A 29 -4.99 13.22 9.36
CA PHE A 29 -4.11 13.10 8.20
C PHE A 29 -3.73 11.66 7.88
N CYS A 30 -3.47 11.40 6.62
CA CYS A 30 -2.94 10.11 6.12
C CYS A 30 -3.84 8.92 6.49
N ARG A 31 -5.15 9.03 6.28
CA ARG A 31 -6.09 7.92 6.44
C ARG A 31 -5.82 6.84 5.40
N HIS A 32 -5.95 5.58 5.83
CA HIS A 32 -5.84 4.42 4.93
C HIS A 32 -7.21 4.07 4.36
N THR A 33 -7.69 4.94 3.49
CA THR A 33 -9.00 4.78 2.83
C THR A 33 -8.88 4.00 1.52
N PRO A 34 -10.01 3.53 0.95
CA PRO A 34 -10.03 2.95 -0.40
C PRO A 34 -9.39 3.84 -1.46
N GLU A 35 -9.57 5.16 -1.36
CA GLU A 35 -8.97 6.13 -2.28
C GLU A 35 -7.45 6.09 -2.19
N HIS A 36 -6.87 6.02 -0.97
CA HIS A 36 -5.44 5.88 -0.79
C HIS A 36 -4.91 4.60 -1.46
N PHE A 37 -5.57 3.46 -1.25
CA PHE A 37 -5.15 2.20 -1.87
C PHE A 37 -5.20 2.26 -3.40
N LEU A 38 -6.23 2.90 -3.96
CA LEU A 38 -6.34 3.09 -5.39
C LEU A 38 -5.31 4.09 -5.93
N ASP A 39 -4.97 5.12 -5.19
CA ASP A 39 -3.92 6.08 -5.58
C ASP A 39 -2.55 5.42 -5.58
N VAL A 40 -2.24 4.59 -4.58
CA VAL A 40 -1.04 3.74 -4.58
C VAL A 40 -1.01 2.84 -5.80
N ALA A 41 -2.13 2.16 -6.12
CA ALA A 41 -2.21 1.29 -7.29
C ALA A 41 -1.96 2.03 -8.61
N ARG A 42 -2.58 3.21 -8.78
CA ARG A 42 -2.45 4.04 -9.99
C ARG A 42 -1.02 4.55 -10.15
N LEU A 43 -0.43 5.10 -9.09
CA LEU A 43 0.93 5.62 -9.12
C LEU A 43 1.95 4.51 -9.39
N ALA A 44 1.81 3.35 -8.73
CA ALA A 44 2.65 2.20 -8.99
C ALA A 44 2.55 1.71 -10.44
N TYR A 45 1.33 1.71 -11.00
CA TYR A 45 1.12 1.28 -12.39
C TYR A 45 1.65 2.30 -13.40
N ILE A 46 1.45 3.61 -13.19
CA ILE A 46 2.03 4.66 -14.04
C ILE A 46 3.55 4.51 -14.08
N ARG A 47 4.18 4.36 -12.92
CA ARG A 47 5.63 4.18 -12.83
C ARG A 47 6.09 2.89 -13.51
N ALA A 48 5.35 1.80 -13.34
CA ALA A 48 5.65 0.55 -14.04
C ALA A 48 5.65 0.71 -15.56
N LEU A 49 4.73 1.50 -16.11
CA LEU A 49 4.69 1.82 -17.54
C LEU A 49 5.88 2.68 -17.98
N GLU A 50 6.22 3.71 -17.21
CA GLU A 50 7.35 4.60 -17.48
C GLU A 50 8.69 3.87 -17.46
N GLU A 51 8.86 2.93 -16.54
CA GLU A 51 10.08 2.13 -16.37
C GLU A 51 10.09 0.86 -17.23
N ASN A 52 9.03 0.58 -18.01
CA ASN A 52 8.83 -0.68 -18.74
C ASN A 52 9.02 -1.91 -17.82
N ALA A 53 8.51 -1.83 -16.59
CA ALA A 53 8.67 -2.86 -15.58
C ALA A 53 7.87 -4.12 -15.94
N PRO A 54 8.45 -5.34 -15.81
CA PRO A 54 7.80 -6.60 -16.18
C PRO A 54 6.82 -7.08 -15.09
N VAL A 55 5.88 -6.22 -14.68
CA VAL A 55 4.87 -6.52 -13.66
C VAL A 55 3.49 -6.22 -14.22
N SER A 56 2.56 -7.16 -14.08
CA SER A 56 1.21 -6.97 -14.58
C SER A 56 0.44 -5.91 -13.80
N LYS A 57 -0.43 -5.17 -14.50
CA LYS A 57 -1.36 -4.22 -13.87
C LYS A 57 -2.15 -4.87 -12.74
N GLU A 58 -2.66 -6.08 -12.96
CA GLU A 58 -3.49 -6.78 -11.97
C GLU A 58 -2.71 -7.08 -10.71
N LEU A 59 -1.46 -7.56 -10.82
CA LEU A 59 -0.62 -7.85 -9.67
C LEU A 59 -0.31 -6.57 -8.85
N ILE A 60 -0.02 -5.45 -9.52
CA ILE A 60 0.18 -4.15 -8.87
C ILE A 60 -1.04 -3.74 -8.06
N TYR A 61 -2.25 -3.82 -8.66
CA TYR A 61 -3.48 -3.44 -8.00
C TYR A 61 -3.84 -4.37 -6.83
N CYS A 62 -3.65 -5.68 -6.98
CA CYS A 62 -3.83 -6.63 -5.88
C CYS A 62 -2.92 -6.31 -4.70
N THR A 63 -1.63 -6.03 -4.98
CA THR A 63 -0.66 -5.69 -3.94
C THR A 63 -1.01 -4.37 -3.24
N ALA A 64 -1.41 -3.36 -4.01
CA ALA A 64 -1.77 -2.07 -3.46
C ALA A 64 -3.02 -2.12 -2.58
N LEU A 65 -4.04 -2.92 -2.93
CA LEU A 65 -5.21 -3.11 -2.07
C LEU A 65 -4.86 -3.76 -0.73
N LEU A 66 -3.88 -4.66 -0.72
CA LEU A 66 -3.54 -5.48 0.45
C LEU A 66 -2.44 -4.87 1.33
N HIS A 67 -1.69 -3.86 0.88
CA HIS A 67 -0.45 -3.45 1.53
C HIS A 67 -0.60 -2.93 2.96
N ASP A 68 -1.66 -2.23 3.25
CA ASP A 68 -1.93 -1.63 4.57
C ASP A 68 -3.16 -2.25 5.28
N ILE A 69 -3.71 -3.38 4.76
CA ILE A 69 -4.91 -4.03 5.34
C ILE A 69 -4.68 -4.53 6.78
N GLY A 70 -3.45 -4.74 7.17
CA GLY A 70 -3.07 -5.14 8.53
C GLY A 70 -3.08 -4.01 9.57
N ARG A 71 -3.36 -2.76 9.16
CA ARG A 71 -3.34 -1.60 10.06
C ARG A 71 -4.35 -1.70 11.21
N ALA A 72 -5.52 -2.30 10.98
CA ALA A 72 -6.50 -2.50 12.03
C ALA A 72 -5.92 -3.31 13.19
N ARG A 73 -5.20 -4.39 12.88
CA ARG A 73 -4.53 -5.23 13.89
C ARG A 73 -3.47 -4.48 14.67
N GLN A 74 -2.72 -3.61 14.01
CA GLN A 74 -1.73 -2.79 14.72
C GLN A 74 -2.37 -1.85 15.75
N TYR A 75 -3.57 -1.33 15.46
CA TYR A 75 -4.32 -0.52 16.44
C TYR A 75 -4.94 -1.36 17.55
N GLU A 76 -5.44 -2.57 17.24
CA GLU A 76 -6.15 -3.44 18.19
C GLU A 76 -5.22 -4.12 19.20
N ASP A 77 -4.08 -4.66 18.74
CA ASP A 77 -3.22 -5.53 19.56
C ASP A 77 -1.70 -5.23 19.46
N GLY A 78 -1.33 -4.23 18.66
CA GLY A 78 0.07 -3.82 18.48
C GLY A 78 0.86 -4.67 17.48
N THR A 79 0.26 -5.67 16.83
CA THR A 79 0.93 -6.47 15.80
C THR A 79 1.42 -5.55 14.66
N PRO A 80 2.69 -5.63 14.23
CA PRO A 80 3.18 -4.84 13.10
C PRO A 80 2.29 -5.02 11.87
N HIS A 81 1.81 -3.92 11.29
CA HIS A 81 0.81 -3.98 10.21
C HIS A 81 1.31 -4.70 8.95
N ASP A 82 2.59 -4.67 8.69
CA ASP A 82 3.25 -5.40 7.62
C ASP A 82 3.18 -6.93 7.82
N GLU A 83 3.36 -7.40 9.06
CA GLU A 83 3.21 -8.82 9.40
C GLU A 83 1.73 -9.25 9.40
N ALA A 84 0.86 -8.46 10.04
CA ALA A 84 -0.59 -8.72 10.03
C ALA A 84 -1.16 -8.68 8.60
N GLY A 85 -0.74 -7.69 7.80
CA GLY A 85 -1.14 -7.56 6.41
C GLY A 85 -0.67 -8.73 5.55
N ALA A 86 0.55 -9.21 5.75
CA ALA A 86 1.07 -10.39 5.07
C ALA A 86 0.27 -11.66 5.39
N ALA A 87 -0.13 -11.84 6.65
CA ALA A 87 -0.95 -12.99 7.06
C ALA A 87 -2.36 -12.92 6.45
N ILE A 88 -3.04 -11.76 6.53
CA ILE A 88 -4.36 -11.52 5.95
C ILE A 88 -4.31 -11.70 4.41
N ALA A 89 -3.32 -11.10 3.75
CA ALA A 89 -3.11 -11.24 2.32
C ALA A 89 -2.90 -12.70 1.91
N GLY A 90 -2.05 -13.45 2.65
CA GLY A 90 -1.80 -14.86 2.38
C GLY A 90 -3.06 -15.71 2.40
N GLN A 91 -3.96 -15.47 3.37
CA GLN A 91 -5.24 -16.17 3.43
C GLN A 91 -6.13 -15.83 2.22
N ILE A 92 -6.33 -14.54 1.94
CA ILE A 92 -7.17 -14.07 0.82
C ILE A 92 -6.67 -14.61 -0.52
N LEU A 93 -5.37 -14.48 -0.77
CA LEU A 93 -4.76 -14.89 -2.03
C LEU A 93 -4.86 -16.41 -2.24
N ASN A 94 -4.66 -17.20 -1.18
CA ASN A 94 -4.82 -18.65 -1.22
C ASN A 94 -6.27 -19.05 -1.54
N GLU A 95 -7.26 -18.44 -0.88
CA GLU A 95 -8.69 -18.71 -1.13
C GLU A 95 -9.11 -18.32 -2.56
N LEU A 96 -8.47 -17.31 -3.15
CA LEU A 96 -8.73 -16.86 -4.52
C LEU A 96 -7.88 -17.58 -5.58
N GLY A 97 -7.06 -18.56 -5.20
CA GLY A 97 -6.32 -19.43 -6.12
C GLY A 97 -5.14 -18.72 -6.82
N PHE A 98 -4.50 -17.76 -6.19
CA PHE A 98 -3.24 -17.21 -6.70
C PHE A 98 -2.14 -18.27 -6.71
N SER A 99 -1.22 -18.18 -7.68
CA SER A 99 -0.05 -19.07 -7.69
C SER A 99 0.88 -18.78 -6.51
N MET A 100 1.67 -19.76 -6.10
CA MET A 100 2.65 -19.58 -5.02
C MET A 100 3.61 -18.44 -5.32
N GLU A 101 4.06 -18.32 -6.57
CA GLU A 101 4.96 -17.25 -7.02
C GLU A 101 4.33 -15.86 -6.87
N GLU A 102 3.07 -15.69 -7.27
CA GLU A 102 2.34 -14.43 -7.10
C GLU A 102 2.12 -14.10 -5.63
N MET A 103 1.77 -15.11 -4.82
CA MET A 103 1.58 -14.93 -3.38
C MET A 103 2.87 -14.49 -2.69
N GLU A 104 3.98 -15.17 -2.98
CA GLU A 104 5.30 -14.82 -2.42
C GLU A 104 5.70 -13.39 -2.80
N ALA A 105 5.51 -13.01 -4.07
CA ALA A 105 5.83 -11.66 -4.54
C ALA A 105 4.99 -10.58 -3.83
N ILE A 106 3.68 -10.79 -3.70
CA ILE A 106 2.78 -9.86 -3.01
C ILE A 106 3.14 -9.76 -1.53
N ILE A 107 3.33 -10.89 -0.84
CA ILE A 107 3.64 -10.94 0.59
C ILE A 107 5.01 -10.29 0.87
N ALA A 108 6.01 -10.54 0.03
CA ALA A 108 7.32 -9.88 0.16
C ALA A 108 7.21 -8.36 0.02
N ALA A 109 6.45 -7.88 -0.98
CA ALA A 109 6.22 -6.47 -1.18
C ALA A 109 5.49 -5.82 0.02
N ILE A 110 4.47 -6.51 0.59
CA ILE A 110 3.77 -6.05 1.79
C ILE A 110 4.72 -5.95 2.98
N ARG A 111 5.53 -6.97 3.27
CA ARG A 111 6.50 -6.93 4.38
C ARG A 111 7.56 -5.86 4.19
N GLY A 112 7.99 -5.64 2.95
CA GLY A 112 9.06 -4.70 2.62
C GLY A 112 8.65 -3.23 2.50
N HIS A 113 7.35 -2.92 2.37
CA HIS A 113 6.89 -1.58 1.97
C HIS A 113 7.22 -0.47 3.00
N ARG A 114 7.42 -0.81 4.28
CA ARG A 114 7.77 0.17 5.32
C ARG A 114 9.19 0.71 5.20
N ALA A 115 10.14 -0.17 4.99
CA ALA A 115 11.57 0.12 5.07
C ALA A 115 12.30 -0.08 3.73
N GLN A 116 11.57 -0.30 2.65
CA GLN A 116 12.13 -0.63 1.33
C GLN A 116 13.09 -1.82 1.38
N THR A 117 12.71 -2.86 2.14
CA THR A 117 13.54 -4.06 2.28
C THR A 117 13.34 -5.07 1.17
N ASP A 118 12.22 -5.00 0.44
CA ASP A 118 12.00 -5.84 -0.74
C ASP A 118 12.76 -5.27 -1.95
N PRO A 119 13.76 -6.00 -2.48
CA PRO A 119 14.54 -5.56 -3.63
C PRO A 119 13.82 -5.75 -4.97
N THR A 120 12.68 -6.46 -4.99
CA THR A 120 11.94 -6.76 -6.21
C THR A 120 11.39 -5.50 -6.88
N VAL A 121 11.07 -5.63 -8.17
CA VAL A 121 10.43 -4.54 -8.92
C VAL A 121 9.09 -4.17 -8.27
N LEU A 122 8.27 -5.16 -7.90
CA LEU A 122 6.98 -4.94 -7.26
C LEU A 122 7.11 -4.21 -5.92
N GLY A 123 8.06 -4.63 -5.06
CA GLY A 123 8.33 -3.98 -3.78
C GLY A 123 8.79 -2.53 -3.92
N LYS A 124 9.64 -2.23 -4.88
CA LYS A 124 10.07 -0.86 -5.18
C LYS A 124 8.94 0.02 -5.67
N LEU A 125 8.12 -0.49 -6.59
CA LEU A 125 6.94 0.21 -7.11
C LEU A 125 5.96 0.54 -5.97
N LEU A 126 5.64 -0.46 -5.13
CA LEU A 126 4.74 -0.28 -4.00
C LEU A 126 5.27 0.76 -3.01
N TYR A 127 6.53 0.61 -2.57
CA TYR A 127 7.16 1.54 -1.62
C TYR A 127 7.11 2.98 -2.13
N THR A 128 7.52 3.22 -3.37
CA THR A 128 7.56 4.56 -3.93
C THR A 128 6.17 5.15 -4.09
N ALA A 129 5.22 4.35 -4.59
CA ALA A 129 3.84 4.78 -4.78
C ALA A 129 3.15 5.12 -3.45
N ASP A 130 3.31 4.29 -2.40
CA ASP A 130 2.76 4.60 -1.06
C ASP A 130 3.30 5.94 -0.54
N LYS A 131 4.59 6.20 -0.68
CA LYS A 131 5.16 7.47 -0.22
C LYS A 131 4.69 8.68 -1.04
N SER A 132 4.49 8.49 -2.35
CA SER A 132 4.06 9.56 -3.27
C SER A 132 2.55 9.81 -3.27
N SER A 133 1.73 8.82 -2.89
CA SER A 133 0.26 8.93 -2.84
C SER A 133 -0.26 9.90 -1.78
N ARG A 134 0.57 10.23 -0.81
CA ARG A 134 0.17 11.10 0.31
C ARG A 134 0.20 12.55 -0.13
N ASN A 135 -0.98 13.16 -0.29
CA ASN A 135 -1.16 14.59 -0.55
C ASN A 135 -0.77 15.43 0.69
N CYS A 136 0.47 15.30 1.16
CA CYS A 136 1.02 16.19 2.18
C CYS A 136 1.44 17.55 1.60
N PHE A 137 0.99 17.89 0.42
CA PHE A 137 1.17 19.16 -0.25
C PHE A 137 0.33 20.21 0.47
N PRO A 138 0.77 21.28 0.69
CA PRO A 138 1.33 22.31 1.52
C PRO A 138 0.71 22.37 2.93
N VAL A 139 0.86 21.38 3.76
CA VAL A 139 0.37 21.51 5.13
C VAL A 139 1.44 22.20 5.97
N LYS A 140 1.16 23.43 6.39
CA LYS A 140 1.98 24.16 7.38
C LYS A 140 2.15 23.42 8.72
N GLN A 141 1.58 22.21 8.85
CA GLN A 141 1.57 21.37 10.06
C GLN A 141 2.37 20.08 9.94
N SER A 142 3.42 20.04 9.11
CA SER A 142 4.33 18.89 9.04
C SER A 142 5.06 18.54 10.37
N ARG A 143 4.76 19.26 11.44
CA ARG A 143 5.40 19.06 12.76
C ARG A 143 4.90 17.85 13.55
N ASN A 144 3.73 17.30 13.20
CA ASN A 144 3.13 16.17 13.92
C ASN A 144 3.15 14.82 13.16
N VAL A 145 3.60 14.81 11.93
CA VAL A 145 3.93 13.58 11.22
C VAL A 145 5.38 13.31 11.53
N THR A 146 5.67 12.32 12.36
CA THR A 146 7.00 11.90 12.85
C THR A 146 8.14 12.37 11.93
N GLY A 147 8.92 13.32 12.43
CA GLY A 147 9.73 14.30 11.70
C GLY A 147 10.84 13.79 10.75
N LEU A 148 10.91 12.49 10.42
CA LEU A 148 11.88 11.94 9.46
C LEU A 148 11.34 11.87 8.02
N LEU A 149 10.04 11.88 7.80
CA LEU A 149 9.46 11.66 6.47
C LEU A 149 9.24 12.96 5.67
N ALA A 150 9.12 14.10 6.34
CA ALA A 150 8.88 15.38 5.68
C ALA A 150 10.09 15.89 4.86
N LYS A 151 11.32 15.52 5.22
CA LYS A 151 12.53 15.95 4.50
C LYS A 151 12.82 15.18 3.21
N LYS A 152 12.33 13.93 3.07
CA LYS A 152 12.61 13.09 1.89
C LYS A 152 11.67 13.31 0.70
N LYS A 153 10.52 13.94 0.89
CA LYS A 153 9.52 14.09 -0.19
C LYS A 153 9.85 15.18 -1.23
N TYR A 154 10.67 16.14 -0.86
CA TYR A 154 11.04 17.23 -1.79
C TYR A 154 12.13 16.84 -2.81
N ASP A 155 12.80 15.71 -2.58
CA ASP A 155 13.83 15.18 -3.48
C ASP A 155 13.29 14.09 -4.43
N ASP A 156 11.96 13.87 -4.48
CA ASP A 156 11.35 12.92 -5.41
C ASP A 156 11.31 13.57 -6.82
N PRO A 157 12.00 12.98 -7.81
CA PRO A 157 12.08 13.55 -9.16
C PRO A 157 10.72 13.69 -9.86
N ILE A 158 9.68 13.00 -9.38
CA ILE A 158 8.30 13.12 -9.89
C ILE A 158 7.67 14.45 -9.46
N LEU A 159 8.06 15.01 -8.30
CA LEU A 159 7.49 16.26 -7.78
C LEU A 159 8.41 17.47 -7.97
N GLY A 160 9.66 17.27 -8.35
CA GLY A 160 10.65 18.33 -8.57
C GLY A 160 10.63 19.00 -9.95
N GLY A 161 9.68 18.66 -10.82
CA GLY A 161 9.70 19.00 -12.23
C GLY A 161 8.58 19.90 -12.75
N PHE A 162 7.91 20.69 -11.91
CA PHE A 162 7.02 21.74 -12.42
C PHE A 162 7.65 23.12 -12.22
N PRO A 163 7.79 23.88 -13.32
CA PRO A 163 8.28 25.27 -13.27
C PRO A 163 7.33 26.20 -12.55
#